data_5b063a2bb9c20e078e64e4b014cb30f3
#
_entry.id   5b063a2bb9c20e078e64e4b014cb30f3
#
_cell.length_a   1.000
_cell.length_b   1.000
_cell.length_c   1.000
_cell.angle_alpha   90.00
_cell.angle_beta   90.00
_cell.angle_gamma   90.00
#
_symmetry.space_group_name_H-M   'P 1'
#
loop_
_entity.id
_entity.type
_entity.pdbx_description
1 polymer ?
#
loop_
_entity_poly.entity_id
_entity_poly.type
_entity_poly.pdbx_seq_one_letter_code
_entity_poly.pdbx_strand_id
1 'polypeptide(L)'
;VETLAHKYIAGENVKQIIKTLEKLRKDKMCFTVDLLGEAVITEAEAQLYLDRYMELMTQLSQTVNKWTSIPQIDEAEGEQLPRVQVSVKLTAFYSQFDPLDVKGSQQKVSDHIRTLLRHAEKLGVAVHFDMEQYTYKDLTLAILKELLMEQEFRNRTDIGVTIQAYLRDSEKDMQDIIDWAKIRGRPVTVRLVKGAYWDQETINALQHDWPQPVFNDKPETDANFEKLTQMMLENHQYIYSAIGSHNVRSQARAIAIAETLKVPRRCFEMQVLYGMGDQIAKTLGDKGYRVRVYCPYGKLLPGMAYLIRRLLENTANSSFLKQSLENRPLEELLAVPTTNGKTTIHDIVKPVFPNAADSDYANCKQRQEALNAIGQMRLQLGKTYLPIINGEYTNTAQIVDSVNPSNPKEVIGRIGLISVEEAEQAIQAAKAAFPG
;
A
#
# COMPACT_ATOMS: atom_id res chain seq x y z
N VAL A 1 25.90 -10.59 -1.32
CA VAL A 1 24.70 -9.87 -0.79
C VAL A 1 25.03 -8.40 -0.58
N GLU A 2 26.09 -8.02 0.15
CA GLU A 2 26.47 -6.63 0.42
C GLU A 2 26.70 -5.80 -0.87
N THR A 3 27.40 -6.34 -1.85
CA THR A 3 27.65 -5.67 -3.14
C THR A 3 26.36 -5.36 -3.89
N LEU A 4 25.36 -6.25 -3.83
CA LEU A 4 24.03 -6.05 -4.41
C LEU A 4 23.22 -5.02 -3.61
N ALA A 5 23.34 -5.02 -2.30
CA ALA A 5 22.66 -4.05 -1.45
C ALA A 5 23.11 -2.60 -1.78
N HIS A 6 24.40 -2.37 -1.88
CA HIS A 6 24.96 -1.07 -2.24
C HIS A 6 24.52 -0.57 -3.63
N LYS A 7 24.07 -1.45 -4.52
CA LYS A 7 23.52 -1.05 -5.81
C LYS A 7 22.14 -0.39 -5.68
N TYR A 8 21.31 -0.83 -4.71
CA TYR A 8 19.93 -0.41 -4.59
C TYR A 8 19.62 0.44 -3.36
N ILE A 9 20.55 0.55 -2.40
CA ILE A 9 20.44 1.43 -1.22
C ILE A 9 21.27 2.68 -1.47
N ALA A 10 20.63 3.84 -1.41
CA ALA A 10 21.28 5.12 -1.71
C ALA A 10 22.21 5.61 -0.60
N GLY A 11 22.09 5.05 0.61
CA GLY A 11 22.98 5.32 1.75
C GLY A 11 22.47 4.65 3.01
N GLU A 12 23.38 4.25 3.89
CA GLU A 12 23.08 3.63 5.19
C GLU A 12 23.09 4.65 6.34
N ASN A 13 23.64 5.82 6.10
CA ASN A 13 23.71 6.92 7.04
C ASN A 13 23.57 8.27 6.31
N VAL A 14 23.31 9.35 7.06
CA VAL A 14 23.01 10.67 6.50
C VAL A 14 24.13 11.20 5.64
N LYS A 15 25.39 10.98 5.99
CA LYS A 15 26.54 11.44 5.19
C LYS A 15 26.58 10.77 3.81
N GLN A 16 26.29 9.48 3.76
CA GLN A 16 26.25 8.72 2.51
C GLN A 16 25.08 9.16 1.64
N ILE A 17 23.86 9.24 2.21
CA ILE A 17 22.68 9.64 1.43
C ILE A 17 22.85 11.05 0.88
N ILE A 18 23.32 12.02 1.65
CA ILE A 18 23.57 13.40 1.18
C ILE A 18 24.52 13.40 -0.02
N LYS A 19 25.62 12.63 0.02
CA LYS A 19 26.58 12.51 -1.08
C LYS A 19 25.90 11.93 -2.34
N THR A 20 25.03 10.95 -2.18
CA THR A 20 24.27 10.36 -3.29
C THR A 20 23.30 11.38 -3.88
N LEU A 21 22.55 12.10 -3.03
CA LEU A 21 21.60 13.11 -3.47
C LEU A 21 22.28 14.28 -4.19
N GLU A 22 23.46 14.68 -3.71
CA GLU A 22 24.28 15.71 -4.37
C GLU A 22 24.70 15.28 -5.78
N LYS A 23 25.08 14.00 -5.97
CA LYS A 23 25.39 13.44 -7.29
C LYS A 23 24.16 13.45 -8.20
N LEU A 24 23.00 13.00 -7.72
CA LEU A 24 21.75 13.03 -8.49
C LEU A 24 21.40 14.45 -8.94
N ARG A 25 21.57 15.44 -8.07
CA ARG A 25 21.32 16.84 -8.43
C ARG A 25 22.29 17.38 -9.50
N LYS A 26 23.58 16.98 -9.47
CA LYS A 26 24.51 17.31 -10.55
C LYS A 26 24.05 16.77 -11.91
N ASP A 27 23.37 15.63 -11.91
CA ASP A 27 22.73 15.04 -13.08
C ASP A 27 21.33 15.60 -13.35
N LYS A 28 20.94 16.71 -12.71
CA LYS A 28 19.62 17.38 -12.81
C LYS A 28 18.44 16.48 -12.47
N MET A 29 18.60 15.62 -11.48
CA MET A 29 17.55 14.76 -10.97
C MET A 29 17.09 15.20 -9.57
N CYS A 30 15.80 15.24 -9.33
CA CYS A 30 15.23 15.35 -7.99
C CYS A 30 15.12 13.96 -7.35
N PHE A 31 14.77 13.91 -6.08
CA PHE A 31 14.74 12.66 -5.32
C PHE A 31 13.57 12.59 -4.35
N THR A 32 13.27 11.38 -3.92
CA THR A 32 12.50 11.11 -2.70
C THR A 32 13.28 10.09 -1.87
N VAL A 33 13.28 10.25 -0.55
CA VAL A 33 14.02 9.35 0.35
C VAL A 33 13.02 8.49 1.12
N ASP A 34 13.21 7.18 1.05
CA ASP A 34 12.43 6.17 1.77
C ASP A 34 13.29 5.58 2.90
N LEU A 35 12.86 5.73 4.13
CA LEU A 35 13.52 5.09 5.27
C LEU A 35 13.19 3.60 5.26
N LEU A 36 14.22 2.77 5.02
CA LEU A 36 14.08 1.33 4.97
C LEU A 36 13.58 0.76 6.30
N GLY A 37 12.63 -0.16 6.21
CA GLY A 37 11.88 -0.79 7.26
C GLY A 37 10.42 -0.83 6.84
N GLU A 38 9.69 -1.81 7.36
CA GLU A 38 8.27 -1.99 7.04
C GLU A 38 7.49 -2.10 8.34
N ALA A 39 6.46 -2.94 8.41
CA ALA A 39 5.60 -3.08 9.57
C ALA A 39 6.37 -3.17 10.89
N VAL A 40 5.91 -2.40 11.87
CA VAL A 40 6.42 -2.41 13.24
C VAL A 40 5.61 -3.36 14.11
N ILE A 41 6.24 -3.90 15.15
CA ILE A 41 5.61 -4.90 16.05
C ILE A 41 5.14 -4.24 17.34
N THR A 42 5.76 -3.13 17.74
CA THR A 42 5.46 -2.43 18.99
C THR A 42 5.23 -0.94 18.76
N GLU A 43 4.47 -0.31 19.67
CA GLU A 43 4.26 1.15 19.65
C GLU A 43 5.58 1.93 19.87
N ALA A 44 6.51 1.36 20.63
CA ALA A 44 7.83 1.97 20.80
C ALA A 44 8.62 2.02 19.48
N GLU A 45 8.50 0.99 18.65
CA GLU A 45 9.09 1.00 17.31
C GLU A 45 8.39 2.00 16.39
N ALA A 46 7.05 2.10 16.45
CA ALA A 46 6.29 3.07 15.68
C ALA A 46 6.72 4.52 16.02
N GLN A 47 6.86 4.83 17.30
CA GLN A 47 7.35 6.13 17.75
C GLN A 47 8.79 6.39 17.29
N LEU A 48 9.67 5.39 17.42
CA LEU A 48 11.06 5.50 16.96
C LEU A 48 11.13 5.75 15.43
N TYR A 49 10.20 5.17 14.67
CA TYR A 49 10.13 5.37 13.23
C TYR A 49 9.72 6.81 12.87
N LEU A 50 8.72 7.34 13.57
CA LEU A 50 8.33 8.75 13.44
C LEU A 50 9.51 9.68 13.76
N ASP A 51 10.21 9.46 14.87
CA ASP A 51 11.35 10.27 15.30
C ASP A 51 12.47 10.25 14.26
N ARG A 52 12.77 9.10 13.69
CA ARG A 52 13.77 8.94 12.61
C ARG A 52 13.38 9.69 11.34
N TYR A 53 12.09 9.69 10.95
CA TYR A 53 11.64 10.49 9.81
C TYR A 53 11.76 11.99 10.09
N MET A 54 11.40 12.45 11.28
CA MET A 54 11.53 13.86 11.66
C MET A 54 13.00 14.31 11.66
N GLU A 55 13.89 13.48 12.20
CA GLU A 55 15.33 13.72 12.17
C GLU A 55 15.87 13.76 10.73
N LEU A 56 15.52 12.77 9.92
CA LEU A 56 15.91 12.69 8.51
C LEU A 56 15.49 13.93 7.73
N MET A 57 14.22 14.33 7.84
CA MET A 57 13.70 15.54 7.17
C MET A 57 14.46 16.79 7.61
N THR A 58 14.75 16.91 8.90
CA THR A 58 15.53 18.07 9.44
C THR A 58 16.93 18.12 8.84
N GLN A 59 17.66 17.00 8.86
CA GLN A 59 19.03 16.93 8.36
C GLN A 59 19.09 17.15 6.84
N LEU A 60 18.16 16.56 6.09
CA LEU A 60 18.09 16.76 4.63
C LEU A 60 17.75 18.21 4.30
N SER A 61 16.74 18.80 4.95
CA SER A 61 16.32 20.18 4.69
C SER A 61 17.43 21.17 4.98
N GLN A 62 18.11 21.04 6.12
CA GLN A 62 19.22 21.92 6.50
C GLN A 62 20.39 21.91 5.50
N THR A 63 20.58 20.80 4.80
CA THR A 63 21.66 20.63 3.84
C THR A 63 21.22 20.99 2.41
N VAL A 64 20.13 20.37 1.95
CA VAL A 64 19.67 20.46 0.55
C VAL A 64 19.18 21.87 0.19
N ASN A 65 18.52 22.56 1.14
CA ASN A 65 18.03 23.92 0.88
C ASN A 65 19.13 24.96 0.71
N LYS A 66 20.36 24.64 1.11
CA LYS A 66 21.55 25.48 0.87
C LYS A 66 22.18 25.29 -0.51
N TRP A 67 21.81 24.24 -1.24
CA TRP A 67 22.36 23.96 -2.55
C TRP A 67 21.84 24.97 -3.58
N THR A 68 22.62 25.20 -4.63
CA THR A 68 22.22 26.07 -5.75
C THR A 68 20.93 25.54 -6.39
N SER A 69 20.02 26.46 -6.72
CA SER A 69 18.79 26.12 -7.44
C SER A 69 19.12 25.61 -8.84
N ILE A 70 18.37 24.59 -9.26
CA ILE A 70 18.41 24.04 -10.60
C ILE A 70 16.98 24.17 -11.18
N PRO A 71 16.72 25.18 -12.02
CA PRO A 71 15.35 25.49 -12.46
C PRO A 71 14.58 24.31 -13.05
N GLN A 72 15.28 23.40 -13.73
CA GLN A 72 14.65 22.21 -14.33
C GLN A 72 13.94 21.32 -13.31
N ILE A 73 14.44 21.24 -12.07
CA ILE A 73 13.93 20.33 -11.04
C ILE A 73 13.37 21.03 -9.81
N ASP A 74 13.76 22.28 -9.59
CA ASP A 74 13.35 23.05 -8.40
C ASP A 74 12.26 24.08 -8.68
N GLU A 75 11.92 24.32 -9.97
CA GLU A 75 10.97 25.35 -10.37
C GLU A 75 10.01 24.83 -11.45
N ALA A 76 8.77 25.27 -11.41
CA ALA A 76 7.81 25.06 -12.47
C ALA A 76 6.78 26.22 -12.51
N GLU A 77 6.52 26.76 -13.70
CA GLU A 77 5.57 27.87 -13.93
C GLU A 77 5.76 29.05 -12.96
N GLY A 78 7.00 29.36 -12.61
CA GLY A 78 7.36 30.47 -11.70
C GLY A 78 7.23 30.15 -10.21
N GLU A 79 6.84 28.93 -9.85
CA GLU A 79 6.77 28.48 -8.47
C GLU A 79 8.00 27.67 -8.06
N GLN A 80 8.46 27.86 -6.83
CA GLN A 80 9.47 27.01 -6.21
C GLN A 80 8.86 25.68 -5.78
N LEU A 81 9.51 24.58 -6.12
CA LEU A 81 9.10 23.23 -5.75
C LEU A 81 9.90 22.75 -4.54
N PRO A 82 9.30 21.94 -3.65
CA PRO A 82 10.03 21.30 -2.57
C PRO A 82 11.23 20.51 -3.09
N ARG A 83 12.43 20.84 -2.58
CA ARG A 83 13.68 20.14 -2.97
C ARG A 83 13.86 18.81 -2.28
N VAL A 84 13.31 18.69 -1.07
CA VAL A 84 13.32 17.47 -0.28
C VAL A 84 11.92 16.84 -0.33
N GLN A 85 11.89 15.56 -0.62
CA GLN A 85 10.70 14.74 -0.49
C GLN A 85 11.06 13.46 0.26
N VAL A 86 10.17 13.01 1.15
CA VAL A 86 10.25 11.70 1.80
C VAL A 86 9.06 10.84 1.39
N SER A 87 9.30 9.54 1.27
CA SER A 87 8.26 8.54 1.08
C SER A 87 8.05 7.78 2.38
N VAL A 88 6.80 7.59 2.78
CA VAL A 88 6.42 6.97 4.07
C VAL A 88 5.44 5.82 3.86
N LYS A 89 5.51 4.82 4.72
CA LYS A 89 4.61 3.66 4.76
C LYS A 89 3.78 3.69 6.03
N LEU A 90 2.46 3.59 5.92
CA LEU A 90 1.59 3.76 7.09
C LEU A 90 1.72 2.64 8.12
N THR A 91 2.06 1.42 7.69
CA THR A 91 2.31 0.29 8.59
C THR A 91 3.48 0.51 9.56
N ALA A 92 4.36 1.49 9.29
CA ALA A 92 5.45 1.86 10.16
C ALA A 92 5.06 2.78 11.33
N PHE A 93 3.81 3.30 11.35
CA PHE A 93 3.36 4.29 12.34
C PHE A 93 2.36 3.74 13.36
N TYR A 94 2.00 2.47 13.26
CA TYR A 94 1.13 1.81 14.25
C TYR A 94 1.31 0.30 14.20
N SER A 95 1.61 -0.33 15.34
CA SER A 95 1.90 -1.77 15.42
C SER A 95 0.67 -2.66 15.17
N GLN A 96 -0.52 -2.13 15.37
CA GLN A 96 -1.81 -2.80 15.16
C GLN A 96 -2.57 -2.23 13.96
N PHE A 97 -1.83 -1.81 12.93
CA PHE A 97 -2.43 -1.30 11.69
C PHE A 97 -3.12 -2.44 10.95
N ASP A 98 -4.44 -2.52 11.08
CA ASP A 98 -5.25 -3.64 10.58
C ASP A 98 -6.62 -3.14 10.10
N PRO A 99 -7.11 -3.58 8.91
CA PRO A 99 -8.43 -3.24 8.42
C PRO A 99 -9.58 -3.83 9.26
N LEU A 100 -9.33 -4.76 10.17
CA LEU A 100 -10.32 -5.24 11.13
C LEU A 100 -10.69 -4.13 12.13
N ASP A 101 -9.70 -3.34 12.56
CA ASP A 101 -9.93 -2.15 13.39
C ASP A 101 -9.63 -0.87 12.60
N VAL A 102 -10.51 -0.53 11.69
CA VAL A 102 -10.40 0.69 10.86
C VAL A 102 -10.32 1.94 11.73
N LYS A 103 -11.18 2.07 12.75
CA LYS A 103 -11.24 3.29 13.58
C LYS A 103 -9.99 3.47 14.43
N GLY A 104 -9.52 2.44 15.10
CA GLY A 104 -8.29 2.49 15.89
C GLY A 104 -7.08 2.75 15.00
N SER A 105 -6.98 2.07 13.87
CA SER A 105 -5.92 2.27 12.89
C SER A 105 -5.91 3.69 12.33
N GLN A 106 -7.06 4.22 11.90
CA GLN A 106 -7.17 5.59 11.41
C GLN A 106 -6.75 6.60 12.47
N GLN A 107 -7.30 6.50 13.68
CA GLN A 107 -7.01 7.44 14.75
C GLN A 107 -5.51 7.47 15.09
N LYS A 108 -4.92 6.30 15.37
CA LYS A 108 -3.52 6.19 15.81
C LYS A 108 -2.53 6.63 14.75
N VAL A 109 -2.72 6.14 13.51
CA VAL A 109 -1.85 6.53 12.39
C VAL A 109 -2.01 8.01 12.08
N SER A 110 -3.24 8.54 12.05
CA SER A 110 -3.47 9.96 11.76
C SER A 110 -2.78 10.87 12.77
N ASP A 111 -2.73 10.51 14.06
CA ASP A 111 -2.03 11.32 15.07
C ASP A 111 -0.52 11.42 14.80
N HIS A 112 0.12 10.29 14.44
CA HIS A 112 1.53 10.29 14.05
C HIS A 112 1.77 11.05 12.75
N ILE A 113 0.90 10.84 11.75
CA ILE A 113 1.02 11.50 10.44
C ILE A 113 0.78 13.01 10.55
N ARG A 114 -0.17 13.50 11.37
CA ARG A 114 -0.31 14.94 11.64
C ARG A 114 0.98 15.54 12.18
N THR A 115 1.62 14.85 13.13
CA THR A 115 2.91 15.28 13.69
C THR A 115 3.98 15.36 12.61
N LEU A 116 4.08 14.35 11.77
CA LEU A 116 5.02 14.30 10.64
C LEU A 116 4.74 15.40 9.63
N LEU A 117 3.49 15.62 9.24
CA LEU A 117 3.09 16.63 8.24
C LEU A 117 3.35 18.05 8.74
N ARG A 118 3.08 18.35 10.01
CA ARG A 118 3.41 19.66 10.64
C ARG A 118 4.91 19.92 10.63
N HIS A 119 5.70 18.88 10.91
CA HIS A 119 7.16 19.00 10.86
C HIS A 119 7.67 19.20 9.42
N ALA A 120 7.14 18.43 8.48
CA ALA A 120 7.46 18.57 7.06
C ALA A 120 7.13 19.95 6.52
N GLU A 121 5.97 20.53 6.89
CA GLU A 121 5.56 21.87 6.47
C GLU A 121 6.54 22.95 6.95
N LYS A 122 6.93 22.93 8.22
CA LYS A 122 7.92 23.87 8.78
C LYS A 122 9.26 23.82 8.04
N LEU A 123 9.62 22.69 7.47
CA LEU A 123 10.88 22.47 6.76
C LEU A 123 10.78 22.64 5.23
N GLY A 124 9.57 22.83 4.70
CA GLY A 124 9.33 22.83 3.25
C GLY A 124 9.60 21.48 2.59
N VAL A 125 9.30 20.37 3.30
CA VAL A 125 9.50 19.01 2.83
C VAL A 125 8.20 18.44 2.30
N ALA A 126 8.23 17.89 1.10
CA ALA A 126 7.12 17.14 0.52
C ALA A 126 7.04 15.73 1.12
N VAL A 127 5.83 15.19 1.25
CA VAL A 127 5.58 13.86 1.79
C VAL A 127 4.79 13.02 0.80
N HIS A 128 5.25 11.80 0.55
CA HIS A 128 4.57 10.86 -0.33
C HIS A 128 4.24 9.57 0.41
N PHE A 129 2.97 9.16 0.37
CA PHE A 129 2.51 7.91 0.97
C PHE A 129 2.70 6.77 -0.03
N ASP A 130 3.57 5.83 0.31
CA ASP A 130 3.74 4.61 -0.46
C ASP A 130 2.54 3.68 -0.27
N MET A 131 2.24 2.89 -1.29
CA MET A 131 1.24 1.83 -1.20
C MET A 131 1.94 0.51 -0.92
N GLU A 132 1.35 -0.25 -0.01
CA GLU A 132 1.85 -1.55 0.43
C GLU A 132 0.93 -2.66 -0.11
N GLN A 133 0.70 -3.73 0.68
CA GLN A 133 -0.17 -4.83 0.29
C GLN A 133 -1.63 -4.38 0.11
N TYR A 134 -2.37 -5.13 -0.70
CA TYR A 134 -3.78 -4.89 -1.00
C TYR A 134 -4.64 -4.71 0.25
N THR A 135 -4.38 -5.50 1.28
CA THR A 135 -5.05 -5.45 2.58
C THR A 135 -5.08 -4.04 3.20
N TYR A 136 -4.05 -3.24 3.00
CA TYR A 136 -3.94 -1.89 3.59
C TYR A 136 -4.35 -0.76 2.66
N LYS A 137 -4.67 -1.07 1.40
CA LYS A 137 -4.93 -0.07 0.36
C LYS A 137 -6.05 0.90 0.71
N ASP A 138 -7.23 0.37 1.01
CA ASP A 138 -8.40 1.20 1.29
C ASP A 138 -8.22 2.05 2.54
N LEU A 139 -7.58 1.48 3.57
CA LEU A 139 -7.28 2.19 4.80
C LEU A 139 -6.26 3.33 4.58
N THR A 140 -5.22 3.07 3.78
CA THR A 140 -4.23 4.10 3.39
C THR A 140 -4.89 5.26 2.64
N LEU A 141 -5.74 4.96 1.66
CA LEU A 141 -6.46 5.97 0.90
C LEU A 141 -7.46 6.76 1.75
N ALA A 142 -8.13 6.09 2.69
CA ALA A 142 -9.06 6.73 3.61
C ALA A 142 -8.35 7.71 4.54
N ILE A 143 -7.24 7.30 5.16
CA ILE A 143 -6.44 8.16 6.05
C ILE A 143 -5.92 9.40 5.30
N LEU A 144 -5.36 9.21 4.10
CA LEU A 144 -4.90 10.34 3.29
C LEU A 144 -6.03 11.34 3.00
N LYS A 145 -7.18 10.82 2.51
CA LYS A 145 -8.31 11.68 2.15
C LYS A 145 -8.86 12.45 3.33
N GLU A 146 -8.94 11.81 4.50
CA GLU A 146 -9.39 12.43 5.74
C GLU A 146 -8.44 13.54 6.20
N LEU A 147 -7.15 13.24 6.32
CA LEU A 147 -6.12 14.21 6.75
C LEU A 147 -6.08 15.43 5.84
N LEU A 148 -6.12 15.23 4.52
CA LEU A 148 -6.07 16.35 3.58
C LEU A 148 -7.39 17.12 3.44
N MET A 149 -8.47 16.72 4.10
CA MET A 149 -9.69 17.51 4.26
C MET A 149 -9.67 18.35 5.56
N GLU A 150 -8.75 18.09 6.47
CA GLU A 150 -8.57 18.93 7.67
C GLU A 150 -8.14 20.34 7.27
N GLN A 151 -8.65 21.34 7.97
CA GLN A 151 -8.39 22.77 7.68
C GLN A 151 -6.89 23.08 7.60
N GLU A 152 -6.10 22.42 8.45
CA GLU A 152 -4.65 22.56 8.56
C GLU A 152 -3.92 22.10 7.29
N PHE A 153 -4.36 20.98 6.67
CA PHE A 153 -3.65 20.38 5.54
C PHE A 153 -4.36 20.54 4.19
N ARG A 154 -5.57 21.11 4.19
CA ARG A 154 -6.42 21.16 2.99
C ARG A 154 -5.77 21.88 1.81
N ASN A 155 -4.93 22.86 2.06
CA ASN A 155 -4.28 23.65 1.02
C ASN A 155 -2.90 23.10 0.58
N ARG A 156 -2.40 22.04 1.22
CA ARG A 156 -1.11 21.42 0.88
C ARG A 156 -1.20 20.71 -0.49
N THR A 157 -0.28 21.01 -1.40
CA THR A 157 -0.18 20.40 -2.74
C THR A 157 1.08 19.56 -2.91
N ASP A 158 1.91 19.50 -1.89
CA ASP A 158 3.19 18.79 -1.82
C ASP A 158 3.06 17.41 -1.12
N ILE A 159 1.84 16.92 -0.99
CA ILE A 159 1.53 15.60 -0.45
C ILE A 159 1.03 14.71 -1.58
N GLY A 160 1.44 13.44 -1.55
CA GLY A 160 1.06 12.49 -2.59
C GLY A 160 0.80 11.10 -2.06
N VAL A 161 0.24 10.25 -2.93
CA VAL A 161 -0.07 8.85 -2.67
C VAL A 161 0.28 8.00 -3.88
N THR A 162 0.54 6.71 -3.65
CA THR A 162 0.84 5.74 -4.70
C THR A 162 -0.40 4.93 -5.07
N ILE A 163 -0.62 4.73 -6.38
CA ILE A 163 -1.61 3.80 -6.95
C ILE A 163 -0.88 2.72 -7.74
N GLN A 164 -1.36 1.49 -7.61
CA GLN A 164 -0.73 0.30 -8.17
C GLN A 164 -1.60 -0.25 -9.33
N ALA A 165 -1.09 -0.13 -10.56
CA ALA A 165 -1.82 -0.50 -11.78
C ALA A 165 -2.07 -2.01 -11.95
N TYR A 166 -1.37 -2.87 -11.18
CA TYR A 166 -1.59 -4.32 -11.23
C TYR A 166 -2.87 -4.75 -10.50
N LEU A 167 -3.49 -3.85 -9.70
CA LEU A 167 -4.75 -4.12 -9.02
C LEU A 167 -5.95 -3.97 -9.96
N ARG A 168 -6.86 -4.94 -9.89
CA ARG A 168 -8.07 -4.96 -10.72
C ARG A 168 -9.02 -3.80 -10.45
N ASP A 169 -9.00 -3.26 -9.22
CA ASP A 169 -9.84 -2.15 -8.78
C ASP A 169 -9.15 -0.77 -8.83
N SER A 170 -7.91 -0.71 -9.32
CA SER A 170 -7.10 0.53 -9.36
C SER A 170 -7.71 1.64 -10.24
N GLU A 171 -8.51 1.29 -11.23
CA GLU A 171 -9.26 2.29 -12.02
C GLU A 171 -10.31 3.00 -11.15
N LYS A 172 -11.04 2.24 -10.34
CA LYS A 172 -12.00 2.80 -9.38
C LYS A 172 -11.28 3.68 -8.35
N ASP A 173 -10.16 3.22 -7.80
CA ASP A 173 -9.37 4.00 -6.85
C ASP A 173 -8.89 5.32 -7.46
N MET A 174 -8.43 5.29 -8.71
CA MET A 174 -8.01 6.49 -9.44
C MET A 174 -9.17 7.47 -9.64
N GLN A 175 -10.32 6.97 -10.05
CA GLN A 175 -11.53 7.81 -10.22
C GLN A 175 -11.97 8.41 -8.89
N ASP A 176 -11.98 7.62 -7.81
CA ASP A 176 -12.34 8.08 -6.46
C ASP A 176 -11.37 9.17 -5.94
N ILE A 177 -10.08 9.09 -6.28
CA ILE A 177 -9.10 10.13 -5.92
C ILE A 177 -9.31 11.39 -6.76
N ILE A 178 -9.56 11.27 -8.05
CA ILE A 178 -9.84 12.41 -8.94
C ILE A 178 -11.07 13.18 -8.44
N ASP A 179 -12.15 12.48 -8.14
CA ASP A 179 -13.40 13.11 -7.70
C ASP A 179 -13.27 13.72 -6.30
N TRP A 180 -12.54 13.05 -5.40
CA TRP A 180 -12.21 13.62 -4.11
C TRP A 180 -11.32 14.88 -4.23
N ALA A 181 -10.31 14.87 -5.11
CA ALA A 181 -9.44 16.03 -5.31
C ALA A 181 -10.22 17.25 -5.89
N LYS A 182 -11.21 17.00 -6.75
CA LYS A 182 -12.15 18.05 -7.20
C LYS A 182 -12.95 18.63 -6.02
N ILE A 183 -13.49 17.80 -5.14
CA ILE A 183 -14.22 18.23 -3.94
C ILE A 183 -13.31 19.01 -2.99
N ARG A 184 -12.08 18.55 -2.81
CA ARG A 184 -11.05 19.22 -2.00
C ARG A 184 -10.70 20.60 -2.58
N GLY A 185 -10.77 20.75 -3.91
CA GLY A 185 -10.42 21.98 -4.61
C GLY A 185 -8.92 22.28 -4.68
N ARG A 186 -8.07 21.27 -4.48
CA ARG A 186 -6.62 21.36 -4.53
C ARG A 186 -6.04 20.07 -5.13
N PRO A 187 -4.96 20.16 -5.93
CA PRO A 187 -4.33 18.97 -6.49
C PRO A 187 -3.64 18.11 -5.44
N VAL A 188 -3.51 16.83 -5.75
CA VAL A 188 -2.73 15.84 -5.00
C VAL A 188 -1.78 15.13 -5.96
N THR A 189 -0.57 14.80 -5.51
CA THR A 189 0.34 14.00 -6.33
C THR A 189 -0.05 12.54 -6.28
N VAL A 190 -0.23 11.91 -7.44
CA VAL A 190 -0.41 10.46 -7.54
C VAL A 190 0.79 9.86 -8.24
N ARG A 191 1.50 8.98 -7.52
CA ARG A 191 2.53 8.13 -8.09
C ARG A 191 1.88 6.87 -8.65
N LEU A 192 1.89 6.73 -9.95
CA LEU A 192 1.43 5.51 -10.59
C LEU A 192 2.61 4.55 -10.75
N VAL A 193 2.47 3.35 -10.21
CA VAL A 193 3.42 2.24 -10.34
C VAL A 193 2.70 1.00 -10.86
N LYS A 194 3.44 0.01 -11.36
CA LYS A 194 2.81 -1.26 -11.76
C LYS A 194 2.40 -2.09 -10.57
N GLY A 195 3.22 -2.20 -9.57
CA GLY A 195 3.01 -2.94 -8.32
C GLY A 195 4.22 -3.80 -7.97
N ALA A 196 4.44 -4.06 -6.70
CA ALA A 196 5.66 -4.73 -6.21
C ALA A 196 5.40 -5.97 -5.34
N TYR A 197 4.14 -6.39 -5.19
CA TYR A 197 3.75 -7.49 -4.28
C TYR A 197 2.98 -8.60 -5.01
N TRP A 198 3.11 -8.71 -6.34
CA TRP A 198 2.30 -9.62 -7.16
C TRP A 198 2.31 -11.07 -6.66
N ASP A 199 3.50 -11.62 -6.36
CA ASP A 199 3.64 -12.99 -5.87
C ASP A 199 2.95 -13.16 -4.51
N GLN A 200 3.13 -12.20 -3.61
CA GLN A 200 2.53 -12.23 -2.27
C GLN A 200 1.00 -12.15 -2.34
N GLU A 201 0.46 -11.22 -3.15
CA GLU A 201 -1.00 -11.07 -3.32
C GLU A 201 -1.62 -12.33 -3.94
N THR A 202 -0.94 -12.92 -4.92
CA THR A 202 -1.39 -14.16 -5.56
C THR A 202 -1.40 -15.33 -4.57
N ILE A 203 -0.32 -15.51 -3.80
CA ILE A 203 -0.21 -16.59 -2.82
C ILE A 203 -1.24 -16.41 -1.71
N ASN A 204 -1.41 -15.20 -1.18
CA ASN A 204 -2.39 -14.92 -0.15
C ASN A 204 -3.82 -15.23 -0.64
N ALA A 205 -4.18 -14.79 -1.84
CA ALA A 205 -5.48 -15.07 -2.40
C ALA A 205 -5.74 -16.57 -2.56
N LEU A 206 -4.72 -17.32 -3.00
CA LEU A 206 -4.81 -18.79 -3.13
C LEU A 206 -4.95 -19.51 -1.78
N GLN A 207 -4.17 -19.10 -0.78
CA GLN A 207 -4.17 -19.74 0.55
C GLN A 207 -5.49 -19.54 1.30
N HIS A 208 -6.16 -18.42 1.10
CA HIS A 208 -7.41 -18.06 1.78
C HIS A 208 -8.66 -18.27 0.95
N ASP A 209 -8.53 -18.79 -0.29
CA ASP A 209 -9.60 -18.92 -1.29
C ASP A 209 -10.30 -17.56 -1.58
N TRP A 210 -9.52 -16.48 -1.60
CA TRP A 210 -9.99 -15.13 -1.93
C TRP A 210 -9.94 -14.86 -3.44
N PRO A 211 -10.79 -13.94 -3.93
CA PRO A 211 -10.64 -13.42 -5.28
C PRO A 211 -9.26 -12.77 -5.46
N GLN A 212 -8.59 -13.09 -6.57
CA GLN A 212 -7.27 -12.50 -6.86
C GLN A 212 -7.38 -11.00 -7.07
N PRO A 213 -6.70 -10.16 -6.26
CA PRO A 213 -6.80 -8.71 -6.39
C PRO A 213 -5.96 -8.16 -7.55
N VAL A 214 -4.95 -8.90 -8.02
CA VAL A 214 -4.04 -8.49 -9.10
C VAL A 214 -4.43 -9.10 -10.44
N PHE A 215 -4.05 -8.44 -11.53
CA PHE A 215 -4.13 -9.03 -12.87
C PHE A 215 -3.24 -10.26 -12.98
N ASN A 216 -3.68 -11.25 -13.76
CA ASN A 216 -2.93 -12.50 -13.94
C ASN A 216 -1.70 -12.30 -14.81
N ASP A 217 -1.81 -11.46 -15.83
CA ASP A 217 -0.79 -11.27 -16.85
C ASP A 217 -0.20 -9.85 -16.80
N LYS A 218 1.11 -9.75 -17.07
CA LYS A 218 1.80 -8.47 -17.16
C LYS A 218 1.24 -7.55 -18.24
N PRO A 219 0.84 -8.00 -19.45
CA PRO A 219 0.20 -7.14 -20.45
C PRO A 219 -1.08 -6.45 -19.96
N GLU A 220 -1.89 -7.11 -19.11
CA GLU A 220 -3.07 -6.49 -18.50
C GLU A 220 -2.67 -5.34 -17.59
N THR A 221 -1.65 -5.54 -16.75
CA THR A 221 -1.08 -4.49 -15.89
C THR A 221 -0.52 -3.34 -16.73
N ASP A 222 0.19 -3.65 -17.80
CA ASP A 222 0.78 -2.64 -18.68
C ASP A 222 -0.30 -1.80 -19.41
N ALA A 223 -1.36 -2.44 -19.90
CA ALA A 223 -2.50 -1.76 -20.51
C ALA A 223 -3.25 -0.88 -19.50
N ASN A 224 -3.48 -1.39 -18.30
CA ASN A 224 -4.12 -0.62 -17.24
C ASN A 224 -3.25 0.55 -16.79
N PHE A 225 -1.93 0.39 -16.71
CA PHE A 225 -0.98 1.47 -16.43
C PHE A 225 -1.10 2.61 -17.46
N GLU A 226 -1.18 2.29 -18.75
CA GLU A 226 -1.37 3.29 -19.82
C GLU A 226 -2.74 3.99 -19.69
N LYS A 227 -3.80 3.26 -19.36
CA LYS A 227 -5.14 3.80 -19.10
C LYS A 227 -5.15 4.76 -17.92
N LEU A 228 -4.61 4.36 -16.79
CA LEU A 228 -4.53 5.18 -15.59
C LEU A 228 -3.64 6.42 -15.80
N THR A 229 -2.55 6.28 -16.56
CA THR A 229 -1.71 7.42 -16.97
C THR A 229 -2.52 8.46 -17.75
N GLN A 230 -3.35 8.02 -18.67
CA GLN A 230 -4.22 8.92 -19.43
C GLN A 230 -5.24 9.62 -18.51
N MET A 231 -5.91 8.87 -17.61
CA MET A 231 -6.86 9.44 -16.64
C MET A 231 -6.21 10.53 -15.77
N MET A 232 -4.99 10.30 -15.31
CA MET A 232 -4.25 11.27 -14.49
C MET A 232 -3.94 12.54 -15.29
N LEU A 233 -3.38 12.41 -16.49
CA LEU A 233 -2.96 13.54 -17.31
C LEU A 233 -4.15 14.36 -17.84
N GLU A 234 -5.28 13.73 -18.15
CA GLU A 234 -6.54 14.42 -18.49
C GLU A 234 -7.10 15.24 -17.32
N ASN A 235 -6.78 14.83 -16.07
CA ASN A 235 -7.20 15.52 -14.86
C ASN A 235 -6.04 16.28 -14.17
N HIS A 236 -5.06 16.77 -14.93
CA HIS A 236 -3.85 17.40 -14.42
C HIS A 236 -4.09 18.63 -13.53
N GLN A 237 -5.26 19.24 -13.58
CA GLN A 237 -5.65 20.34 -12.68
C GLN A 237 -5.82 19.88 -11.22
N TYR A 238 -6.12 18.59 -11.01
CA TYR A 238 -6.38 17.99 -9.71
C TYR A 238 -5.40 16.88 -9.34
N ILE A 239 -4.70 16.34 -10.34
CA ILE A 239 -3.74 15.24 -10.17
C ILE A 239 -2.38 15.67 -10.71
N TYR A 240 -1.39 15.76 -9.84
CA TYR A 240 0.00 15.86 -10.26
C TYR A 240 0.54 14.44 -10.50
N SER A 241 0.85 14.14 -11.75
CA SER A 241 1.17 12.79 -12.20
C SER A 241 2.64 12.46 -11.97
N ALA A 242 2.93 11.44 -11.16
CA ALA A 242 4.26 10.89 -10.99
C ALA A 242 4.33 9.49 -11.62
N ILE A 243 5.01 9.37 -12.76
CA ILE A 243 5.02 8.16 -13.59
C ILE A 243 6.19 7.27 -13.17
N GLY A 244 5.91 6.28 -12.33
CA GLY A 244 6.91 5.36 -11.76
C GLY A 244 7.07 4.09 -12.60
N SER A 245 8.03 4.07 -13.53
CA SER A 245 8.27 2.91 -14.38
C SER A 245 9.69 2.89 -14.95
N HIS A 246 10.27 1.67 -15.12
CA HIS A 246 11.49 1.43 -15.87
C HIS A 246 11.21 0.94 -17.31
N ASN A 247 9.95 0.87 -17.70
CA ASN A 247 9.54 0.50 -19.04
C ASN A 247 9.52 1.74 -19.94
N VAL A 248 10.39 1.78 -20.94
CA VAL A 248 10.52 2.90 -21.87
C VAL A 248 9.24 3.22 -22.61
N ARG A 249 8.47 2.19 -23.01
CA ARG A 249 7.17 2.39 -23.64
C ARG A 249 6.19 3.13 -22.72
N SER A 250 6.07 2.69 -21.46
CA SER A 250 5.16 3.32 -20.49
C SER A 250 5.50 4.80 -20.27
N GLN A 251 6.79 5.12 -20.19
CA GLN A 251 7.25 6.51 -20.03
C GLN A 251 7.06 7.33 -21.32
N ALA A 252 7.40 6.79 -22.49
CA ALA A 252 7.18 7.45 -23.78
C ALA A 252 5.69 7.72 -24.03
N ARG A 253 4.81 6.80 -23.67
CA ARG A 253 3.35 6.98 -23.77
C ARG A 253 2.87 8.12 -22.89
N ALA A 254 3.35 8.17 -21.64
CA ALA A 254 3.00 9.26 -20.71
C ALA A 254 3.44 10.63 -21.27
N ILE A 255 4.65 10.73 -21.81
CA ILE A 255 5.17 11.95 -22.43
C ILE A 255 4.29 12.35 -23.63
N ALA A 256 4.00 11.42 -24.53
CA ALA A 256 3.20 11.70 -25.72
C ALA A 256 1.78 12.21 -25.36
N ILE A 257 1.14 11.64 -24.33
CA ILE A 257 -0.14 12.12 -23.81
C ILE A 257 0.02 13.52 -23.21
N ALA A 258 1.03 13.74 -22.36
CA ALA A 258 1.25 15.03 -21.71
C ALA A 258 1.51 16.15 -22.72
N GLU A 259 2.28 15.89 -23.77
CA GLU A 259 2.54 16.83 -24.86
C GLU A 259 1.27 17.11 -25.69
N THR A 260 0.50 16.07 -26.02
CA THR A 260 -0.77 16.22 -26.77
C THR A 260 -1.77 17.06 -26.00
N LEU A 261 -1.90 16.85 -24.69
CA LEU A 261 -2.80 17.57 -23.81
C LEU A 261 -2.22 18.92 -23.35
N LYS A 262 -0.97 19.23 -23.70
CA LYS A 262 -0.23 20.43 -23.25
C LYS A 262 -0.22 20.55 -21.72
N VAL A 263 0.02 19.44 -21.04
CA VAL A 263 0.06 19.38 -19.56
C VAL A 263 1.23 20.25 -19.05
N PRO A 264 0.99 21.17 -18.11
CA PRO A 264 2.04 22.00 -17.52
C PRO A 264 3.14 21.15 -16.86
N ARG A 265 4.39 21.64 -16.89
CA ARG A 265 5.55 20.92 -16.33
C ARG A 265 5.40 20.59 -14.84
N ARG A 266 4.73 21.44 -14.09
CA ARG A 266 4.43 21.20 -12.67
C ARG A 266 3.58 19.95 -12.47
N CYS A 267 2.71 19.63 -13.43
CA CYS A 267 1.67 18.63 -13.26
C CYS A 267 2.12 17.21 -13.58
N PHE A 268 3.36 17.00 -14.05
CA PHE A 268 3.88 15.64 -14.21
C PHE A 268 5.38 15.53 -14.04
N GLU A 269 5.83 14.38 -13.57
CA GLU A 269 7.25 14.01 -13.47
C GLU A 269 7.44 12.52 -13.75
N MET A 270 8.63 12.14 -14.17
CA MET A 270 9.03 10.74 -14.35
C MET A 270 9.73 10.26 -13.09
N GLN A 271 9.48 9.00 -12.70
CA GLN A 271 10.14 8.41 -11.53
C GLN A 271 10.81 7.09 -11.86
N VAL A 272 11.98 6.89 -11.28
CA VAL A 272 12.77 5.65 -11.35
C VAL A 272 13.28 5.28 -9.96
N LEU A 273 13.63 4.01 -9.77
CA LEU A 273 14.29 3.55 -8.56
C LEU A 273 15.80 3.73 -8.65
N TYR A 274 16.43 4.08 -7.53
CA TYR A 274 17.88 4.19 -7.41
C TYR A 274 18.56 2.86 -7.78
N GLY A 275 19.60 2.93 -8.61
CA GLY A 275 20.33 1.77 -9.11
C GLY A 275 19.60 0.95 -10.18
N MET A 276 18.43 1.45 -10.64
CA MET A 276 17.66 0.88 -11.73
C MET A 276 17.31 1.98 -12.73
N GLY A 277 17.42 1.70 -14.02
CA GLY A 277 17.00 2.65 -15.06
C GLY A 277 17.82 3.94 -15.15
N ASP A 278 19.08 3.96 -14.71
CA ASP A 278 19.92 5.16 -14.69
C ASP A 278 20.06 5.80 -16.08
N GLN A 279 20.17 5.00 -17.15
CA GLN A 279 20.22 5.50 -18.52
C GLN A 279 18.92 6.15 -18.96
N ILE A 280 17.79 5.59 -18.56
CA ILE A 280 16.45 6.14 -18.83
C ILE A 280 16.33 7.48 -18.12
N ALA A 281 16.67 7.53 -16.83
CA ALA A 281 16.62 8.74 -16.03
C ALA A 281 17.47 9.85 -16.62
N LYS A 282 18.71 9.53 -17.00
CA LYS A 282 19.64 10.48 -17.64
C LYS A 282 19.09 11.00 -18.97
N THR A 283 18.62 10.12 -19.83
CA THR A 283 18.06 10.49 -21.13
C THR A 283 16.87 11.44 -20.99
N LEU A 284 15.98 11.18 -20.03
CA LEU A 284 14.83 12.02 -19.76
C LEU A 284 15.25 13.38 -19.17
N GLY A 285 16.19 13.38 -18.23
CA GLY A 285 16.77 14.59 -17.67
C GLY A 285 17.45 15.48 -18.73
N ASP A 286 18.23 14.90 -19.63
CA ASP A 286 18.91 15.60 -20.74
C ASP A 286 17.89 16.19 -21.73
N LYS A 287 16.71 15.57 -21.88
CA LYS A 287 15.57 16.09 -22.69
C LYS A 287 14.76 17.18 -21.96
N GLY A 288 15.13 17.55 -20.73
CA GLY A 288 14.48 18.62 -19.97
C GLY A 288 13.26 18.18 -19.14
N TYR A 289 12.95 16.90 -19.08
CA TYR A 289 11.89 16.40 -18.20
C TYR A 289 12.34 16.41 -16.74
N ARG A 290 11.39 16.61 -15.83
CA ARG A 290 11.62 16.45 -14.40
C ARG A 290 11.65 14.96 -14.07
N VAL A 291 12.79 14.49 -13.55
CA VAL A 291 13.00 13.09 -13.16
C VAL A 291 13.28 13.03 -11.67
N ARG A 292 12.51 12.19 -10.96
CA ARG A 292 12.73 11.91 -9.55
C ARG A 292 13.24 10.50 -9.35
N VAL A 293 14.29 10.38 -8.55
CA VAL A 293 14.87 9.10 -8.16
C VAL A 293 14.37 8.73 -6.76
N TYR A 294 13.77 7.53 -6.63
CA TYR A 294 13.38 6.97 -5.35
C TYR A 294 14.60 6.34 -4.69
N CYS A 295 15.01 6.90 -3.56
CA CYS A 295 16.26 6.60 -2.86
C CYS A 295 16.00 5.88 -1.54
N PRO A 296 16.11 4.54 -1.48
CA PRO A 296 16.06 3.81 -0.22
C PRO A 296 17.24 4.19 0.68
N TYR A 297 16.95 4.44 1.94
CA TYR A 297 17.89 4.88 2.95
C TYR A 297 17.79 4.02 4.21
N GLY A 298 18.91 3.50 4.69
CA GLY A 298 18.98 2.71 5.92
C GLY A 298 19.90 1.51 5.79
N LYS A 299 20.01 0.75 6.89
CA LYS A 299 20.86 -0.42 6.96
C LYS A 299 20.28 -1.59 6.14
N LEU A 300 21.16 -2.51 5.77
CA LEU A 300 20.83 -3.69 4.96
C LEU A 300 19.73 -4.56 5.58
N LEU A 301 19.82 -4.87 6.86
CA LEU A 301 18.91 -5.84 7.50
C LEU A 301 17.45 -5.36 7.49
N PRO A 302 17.11 -4.13 7.92
CA PRO A 302 15.76 -3.61 7.74
C PRO A 302 15.31 -3.49 6.28
N GLY A 303 16.25 -3.38 5.34
CA GLY A 303 15.99 -3.25 3.91
C GLY A 303 15.85 -4.56 3.14
N MET A 304 15.92 -5.73 3.80
CA MET A 304 15.94 -7.01 3.09
C MET A 304 14.69 -7.25 2.25
N ALA A 305 13.51 -6.91 2.76
CA ALA A 305 12.26 -7.06 2.01
C ALA A 305 12.26 -6.20 0.72
N TYR A 306 12.74 -4.97 0.80
CA TYR A 306 12.94 -4.10 -0.37
C TYR A 306 13.91 -4.72 -1.39
N LEU A 307 15.05 -5.23 -0.92
CA LEU A 307 16.08 -5.82 -1.78
C LEU A 307 15.62 -7.08 -2.48
N ILE A 308 14.88 -7.94 -1.78
CA ILE A 308 14.31 -9.18 -2.37
C ILE A 308 13.35 -8.81 -3.49
N ARG A 309 12.46 -7.84 -3.29
CA ARG A 309 11.54 -7.39 -4.37
C ARG A 309 12.29 -6.84 -5.58
N ARG A 310 13.39 -6.08 -5.36
CA ARG A 310 14.23 -5.59 -6.47
C ARG A 310 14.94 -6.72 -7.19
N LEU A 311 15.42 -7.72 -6.45
CA LEU A 311 16.06 -8.88 -7.06
C LEU A 311 15.06 -9.67 -7.92
N LEU A 312 13.87 -9.94 -7.41
CA LEU A 312 12.80 -10.62 -8.14
C LEU A 312 12.40 -9.83 -9.40
N GLU A 313 12.20 -8.52 -9.29
CA GLU A 313 11.88 -7.66 -10.44
C GLU A 313 12.95 -7.73 -11.53
N ASN A 314 14.23 -7.70 -11.17
CA ASN A 314 15.31 -7.72 -12.14
C ASN A 314 15.54 -9.11 -12.76
N THR A 315 15.17 -10.18 -12.09
CA THR A 315 15.34 -11.56 -12.55
C THR A 315 14.12 -12.10 -13.31
N ALA A 316 12.96 -11.45 -13.16
CA ALA A 316 11.74 -11.85 -13.84
C ALA A 316 11.89 -11.79 -15.37
N ASN A 317 11.51 -12.86 -16.07
CA ASN A 317 11.58 -12.94 -17.55
C ASN A 317 10.72 -11.88 -18.25
N SER A 318 9.69 -11.39 -17.59
CA SER A 318 8.80 -10.32 -18.05
C SER A 318 9.34 -8.92 -17.79
N SER A 319 10.49 -8.78 -17.10
CA SER A 319 11.08 -7.47 -16.82
C SER A 319 11.56 -6.80 -18.10
N PHE A 320 11.13 -5.54 -18.33
CA PHE A 320 11.61 -4.75 -19.47
C PHE A 320 13.14 -4.60 -19.47
N LEU A 321 13.74 -4.38 -18.31
CA LEU A 321 15.19 -4.25 -18.17
C LEU A 321 15.91 -5.54 -18.63
N LYS A 322 15.41 -6.71 -18.24
CA LYS A 322 15.97 -7.99 -18.67
C LYS A 322 15.79 -8.22 -20.16
N GLN A 323 14.60 -7.99 -20.70
CA GLN A 323 14.29 -8.12 -22.13
C GLN A 323 15.14 -7.18 -22.99
N SER A 324 15.40 -5.95 -22.49
CA SER A 324 16.30 -5.01 -23.16
C SER A 324 17.76 -5.49 -23.19
N LEU A 325 18.24 -6.13 -22.12
CA LEU A 325 19.57 -6.74 -22.05
C LEU A 325 19.72 -7.97 -22.96
N GLU A 326 18.63 -8.67 -23.23
CA GLU A 326 18.56 -9.82 -24.14
C GLU A 326 18.52 -9.42 -25.63
N ASN A 327 18.66 -8.12 -25.94
CA ASN A 327 18.61 -7.56 -27.29
C ASN A 327 17.36 -7.93 -28.10
N ARG A 328 16.19 -7.96 -27.45
CA ARG A 328 14.92 -8.16 -28.18
C ARG A 328 14.69 -7.01 -29.15
N PRO A 329 14.02 -7.26 -30.29
CA PRO A 329 13.69 -6.21 -31.25
C PRO A 329 12.97 -5.05 -30.59
N LEU A 330 13.30 -3.82 -31.00
CA LEU A 330 12.71 -2.59 -30.44
C LEU A 330 11.20 -2.56 -30.67
N GLU A 331 10.72 -3.08 -31.78
CA GLU A 331 9.31 -3.18 -32.14
C GLU A 331 8.53 -4.03 -31.13
N GLU A 332 9.11 -5.13 -30.64
CA GLU A 332 8.51 -5.97 -29.59
C GLU A 332 8.47 -5.25 -28.24
N LEU A 333 9.56 -4.58 -27.86
CA LEU A 333 9.69 -3.85 -26.61
C LEU A 333 8.73 -2.64 -26.54
N LEU A 334 8.42 -2.05 -27.70
CA LEU A 334 7.52 -0.90 -27.84
C LEU A 334 6.12 -1.29 -28.31
N ALA A 335 5.81 -2.58 -28.49
CA ALA A 335 4.49 -3.03 -28.91
C ALA A 335 3.40 -2.62 -27.93
N VAL A 336 2.19 -2.34 -28.43
CA VAL A 336 1.03 -2.05 -27.58
C VAL A 336 0.74 -3.29 -26.73
N PRO A 337 0.52 -3.13 -25.42
CA PRO A 337 0.11 -4.23 -24.58
C PRO A 337 -1.18 -4.86 -25.12
N THR A 338 -1.11 -6.13 -25.50
CA THR A 338 -2.29 -6.87 -25.96
C THR A 338 -2.73 -7.84 -24.88
N THR A 339 -3.98 -7.68 -24.44
CA THR A 339 -4.59 -8.62 -23.49
C THR A 339 -5.22 -9.76 -24.28
N ASN A 340 -4.69 -10.96 -24.15
CA ASN A 340 -5.20 -12.12 -24.90
C ASN A 340 -6.48 -12.71 -24.30
N GLY A 341 -7.04 -12.13 -23.24
CA GLY A 341 -8.28 -12.60 -22.58
C GLY A 341 -8.22 -14.05 -22.04
N LYS A 342 -7.06 -14.71 -22.17
CA LYS A 342 -6.86 -16.03 -21.58
C LYS A 342 -6.49 -15.84 -20.12
N THR A 343 -7.48 -15.96 -19.29
CA THR A 343 -7.29 -16.18 -17.86
C THR A 343 -6.60 -17.54 -17.69
N THR A 344 -5.29 -17.57 -17.64
CA THR A 344 -4.58 -18.71 -17.09
C THR A 344 -4.75 -18.66 -15.58
N ILE A 345 -5.97 -18.97 -15.12
CA ILE A 345 -6.11 -19.54 -13.80
C ILE A 345 -5.30 -20.82 -13.91
N HIS A 346 -4.23 -20.94 -13.11
CA HIS A 346 -3.70 -22.25 -12.83
C HIS A 346 -4.91 -23.08 -12.40
N ASP A 347 -5.24 -24.12 -13.15
CA ASP A 347 -6.26 -25.09 -12.78
C ASP A 347 -5.79 -25.76 -11.48
N ILE A 348 -5.99 -25.07 -10.37
CA ILE A 348 -5.84 -25.68 -9.07
C ILE A 348 -6.98 -26.67 -9.00
N VAL A 349 -6.64 -27.95 -8.95
CA VAL A 349 -7.59 -29.02 -8.74
C VAL A 349 -8.31 -28.68 -7.45
N LYS A 350 -9.53 -28.14 -7.56
CA LYS A 350 -10.35 -27.84 -6.37
C LYS A 350 -10.61 -29.16 -5.66
N PRO A 351 -10.46 -29.21 -4.32
CA PRO A 351 -10.77 -30.41 -3.57
C PRO A 351 -12.24 -30.78 -3.76
N VAL A 352 -12.55 -32.07 -3.71
CA VAL A 352 -13.93 -32.60 -3.84
C VAL A 352 -14.88 -31.97 -2.80
N PHE A 353 -14.34 -31.61 -1.64
CA PHE A 353 -15.03 -30.88 -0.58
C PHE A 353 -14.21 -29.63 -0.22
N PRO A 354 -14.52 -28.47 -0.80
CA PRO A 354 -13.83 -27.22 -0.46
C PRO A 354 -14.30 -26.72 0.91
N ASN A 355 -13.37 -26.24 1.73
CA ASN A 355 -13.70 -25.45 2.90
C ASN A 355 -14.35 -24.10 2.48
N ALA A 356 -15.04 -23.45 3.41
CA ALA A 356 -15.42 -22.05 3.22
C ALA A 356 -14.17 -21.19 3.12
N ALA A 357 -14.22 -20.17 2.27
CA ALA A 357 -13.15 -19.18 2.20
C ALA A 357 -12.96 -18.46 3.53
N ASP A 358 -11.74 -18.07 3.85
CA ASP A 358 -11.47 -17.22 5.00
C ASP A 358 -12.12 -15.84 4.82
N SER A 359 -12.52 -15.21 5.92
CA SER A 359 -13.07 -13.86 5.86
C SER A 359 -11.97 -12.84 5.51
N ASP A 360 -12.21 -12.07 4.46
CA ASP A 360 -11.32 -10.97 4.06
C ASP A 360 -11.82 -9.64 4.66
N TYR A 361 -11.19 -9.19 5.72
CA TYR A 361 -11.57 -7.92 6.37
C TYR A 361 -11.02 -6.67 5.66
N ALA A 362 -10.17 -6.80 4.66
CA ALA A 362 -9.88 -5.73 3.71
C ALA A 362 -11.12 -5.42 2.85
N ASN A 363 -11.94 -6.44 2.57
CA ASN A 363 -13.23 -6.28 1.91
C ASN A 363 -14.24 -5.57 2.84
N CYS A 364 -14.61 -4.36 2.47
CA CYS A 364 -15.50 -3.51 3.26
C CYS A 364 -16.87 -4.18 3.55
N LYS A 365 -17.42 -4.97 2.61
CA LYS A 365 -18.68 -5.68 2.79
C LYS A 365 -18.55 -6.77 3.86
N GLN A 366 -17.55 -7.64 3.76
CA GLN A 366 -17.31 -8.71 4.72
C GLN A 366 -17.02 -8.15 6.12
N ARG A 367 -16.23 -7.09 6.20
CA ARG A 367 -15.97 -6.38 7.46
C ARG A 367 -17.26 -5.82 8.08
N GLN A 368 -18.12 -5.20 7.29
CA GLN A 368 -19.40 -4.66 7.79
C GLN A 368 -20.34 -5.78 8.25
N GLU A 369 -20.39 -6.90 7.54
CA GLU A 369 -21.16 -8.08 7.93
C GLU A 369 -20.68 -8.64 9.27
N ALA A 370 -19.36 -8.75 9.48
CA ALA A 370 -18.77 -9.18 10.75
C ALA A 370 -19.10 -8.21 11.90
N LEU A 371 -18.96 -6.91 11.68
CA LEU A 371 -19.32 -5.90 12.68
C LEU A 371 -20.79 -5.94 13.04
N ASN A 372 -21.68 -6.14 12.07
CA ASN A 372 -23.10 -6.28 12.30
C ASN A 372 -23.41 -7.56 13.11
N ALA A 373 -22.77 -8.69 12.78
CA ALA A 373 -22.92 -9.95 13.52
C ALA A 373 -22.47 -9.80 14.98
N ILE A 374 -21.31 -9.17 15.21
CA ILE A 374 -20.81 -8.86 16.57
C ILE A 374 -21.83 -7.97 17.31
N GLY A 375 -22.36 -6.93 16.65
CA GLY A 375 -23.37 -6.06 17.21
C GLY A 375 -24.64 -6.80 17.65
N GLN A 376 -25.13 -7.72 16.82
CA GLN A 376 -26.28 -8.56 17.14
C GLN A 376 -25.98 -9.53 18.29
N MET A 377 -24.79 -10.17 18.28
CA MET A 377 -24.39 -11.06 19.37
C MET A 377 -24.28 -10.34 20.70
N ARG A 378 -23.81 -9.09 20.73
CA ARG A 378 -23.76 -8.30 21.98
C ARG A 378 -25.12 -8.10 22.64
N LEU A 379 -26.19 -8.04 21.87
CA LEU A 379 -27.56 -7.99 22.40
C LEU A 379 -28.01 -9.29 23.05
N GLN A 380 -27.27 -10.37 22.85
CA GLN A 380 -27.60 -11.70 23.38
C GLN A 380 -26.64 -12.12 24.52
N LEU A 381 -25.68 -11.29 24.89
CA LEU A 381 -24.75 -11.60 25.96
C LEU A 381 -25.45 -11.85 27.30
N GLY A 382 -24.88 -12.74 28.12
CA GLY A 382 -25.38 -13.09 29.46
C GLY A 382 -26.60 -14.04 29.49
N LYS A 383 -27.07 -14.49 28.34
CA LYS A 383 -28.15 -15.52 28.30
C LYS A 383 -27.68 -16.85 28.86
N THR A 384 -28.62 -17.59 29.46
CA THR A 384 -28.35 -18.94 29.94
C THR A 384 -28.74 -19.96 28.88
N TYR A 385 -27.82 -20.86 28.60
CA TYR A 385 -27.95 -21.97 27.66
C TYR A 385 -27.99 -23.27 28.44
N LEU A 386 -29.13 -23.95 28.36
CA LEU A 386 -29.35 -25.20 29.01
C LEU A 386 -29.07 -26.38 28.06
N PRO A 387 -28.64 -27.53 28.57
CA PRO A 387 -28.48 -28.75 27.77
C PRO A 387 -29.83 -29.18 27.18
N ILE A 388 -29.79 -29.84 26.03
CA ILE A 388 -30.94 -30.44 25.39
C ILE A 388 -30.76 -31.96 25.44
N ILE A 389 -31.66 -32.64 26.13
CA ILE A 389 -31.69 -34.10 26.24
C ILE A 389 -33.03 -34.58 25.70
N ASN A 390 -33.05 -35.52 24.77
CA ASN A 390 -34.24 -36.05 24.12
C ASN A 390 -35.16 -34.95 23.51
N GLY A 391 -34.59 -33.87 22.99
CA GLY A 391 -35.30 -32.75 22.37
C GLY A 391 -35.81 -31.68 23.33
N GLU A 392 -35.63 -31.84 24.65
CA GLU A 392 -36.11 -30.92 25.68
C GLU A 392 -34.96 -30.23 26.43
N TYR A 393 -35.18 -28.97 26.83
CA TYR A 393 -34.23 -28.25 27.69
C TYR A 393 -34.23 -28.83 29.10
N THR A 394 -33.03 -29.18 29.57
CA THR A 394 -32.85 -29.79 30.92
C THR A 394 -32.29 -28.74 31.89
N ASN A 395 -33.02 -28.46 32.98
CA ASN A 395 -32.52 -27.62 34.05
C ASN A 395 -31.39 -28.33 34.79
N THR A 396 -30.28 -27.65 34.99
CA THR A 396 -29.09 -28.19 35.66
C THR A 396 -28.88 -27.56 37.02
N ALA A 397 -28.33 -28.33 37.96
CA ALA A 397 -27.99 -27.83 39.29
C ALA A 397 -26.81 -26.85 39.32
N GLN A 398 -25.97 -26.92 38.31
CA GLN A 398 -24.77 -26.05 38.20
C GLN A 398 -24.83 -25.23 36.90
N ILE A 399 -24.59 -23.94 37.05
CA ILE A 399 -24.43 -22.99 35.92
C ILE A 399 -23.08 -22.31 36.08
N VAL A 400 -22.35 -22.22 34.97
CA VAL A 400 -21.03 -21.54 34.91
C VAL A 400 -21.06 -20.38 33.93
N ASP A 401 -20.35 -19.33 34.25
CA ASP A 401 -20.19 -18.19 33.36
C ASP A 401 -19.09 -18.50 32.34
N SER A 402 -19.40 -18.29 31.04
CA SER A 402 -18.43 -18.20 29.96
C SER A 402 -18.09 -16.73 29.76
N VAL A 403 -16.85 -16.36 30.04
CA VAL A 403 -16.40 -14.96 30.00
C VAL A 403 -15.57 -14.68 28.77
N ASN A 404 -15.55 -13.41 28.34
CA ASN A 404 -14.66 -12.94 27.30
C ASN A 404 -13.19 -12.99 27.79
N PRO A 405 -12.30 -13.79 27.17
CA PRO A 405 -10.90 -13.90 27.63
C PRO A 405 -10.14 -12.58 27.55
N SER A 406 -10.52 -11.67 26.67
CA SER A 406 -9.91 -10.34 26.55
C SER A 406 -10.50 -9.32 27.54
N ASN A 407 -11.66 -9.62 28.14
CA ASN A 407 -12.32 -8.82 29.17
C ASN A 407 -13.07 -9.72 30.16
N PRO A 408 -12.42 -10.31 31.14
CA PRO A 408 -13.04 -11.28 32.06
C PRO A 408 -14.24 -10.77 32.86
N LYS A 409 -14.52 -9.48 32.83
CA LYS A 409 -15.73 -8.89 33.44
C LYS A 409 -16.97 -9.01 32.54
N GLU A 410 -16.78 -9.32 31.26
CA GLU A 410 -17.86 -9.49 30.27
C GLU A 410 -18.30 -10.96 30.21
N VAL A 411 -19.50 -11.24 30.67
CA VAL A 411 -20.11 -12.58 30.59
C VAL A 411 -20.70 -12.76 29.19
N ILE A 412 -20.13 -13.65 28.38
CA ILE A 412 -20.62 -13.97 27.04
C ILE A 412 -21.93 -14.78 27.14
N GLY A 413 -21.97 -15.75 28.01
CA GLY A 413 -23.15 -16.57 28.26
C GLY A 413 -23.00 -17.40 29.53
N ARG A 414 -24.10 -18.01 29.94
CA ARG A 414 -24.13 -18.96 31.09
C ARG A 414 -24.46 -20.32 30.57
N ILE A 415 -23.75 -21.34 31.02
CA ILE A 415 -23.89 -22.71 30.53
C ILE A 415 -24.30 -23.62 31.70
N GLY A 416 -25.42 -24.33 31.54
CA GLY A 416 -25.81 -25.37 32.46
C GLY A 416 -24.91 -26.59 32.29
N LEU A 417 -24.32 -27.07 33.40
CA LEU A 417 -23.49 -28.29 33.40
C LEU A 417 -24.35 -29.47 33.86
N ILE A 418 -24.34 -30.55 33.06
CA ILE A 418 -25.03 -31.77 33.37
C ILE A 418 -24.30 -32.61 34.41
N SER A 419 -25.06 -33.33 35.22
CA SER A 419 -24.54 -34.36 36.13
C SER A 419 -24.19 -35.66 35.37
N VAL A 420 -23.59 -36.62 36.06
CA VAL A 420 -23.29 -37.94 35.50
C VAL A 420 -24.58 -38.66 35.12
N GLU A 421 -25.60 -38.55 35.95
CA GLU A 421 -26.94 -39.16 35.73
C GLU A 421 -27.61 -38.56 34.48
N GLU A 422 -27.56 -37.26 34.31
CA GLU A 422 -28.10 -36.57 33.14
C GLU A 422 -27.30 -36.92 31.86
N ALA A 423 -25.98 -37.10 31.98
CA ALA A 423 -25.15 -37.59 30.87
C ALA A 423 -25.54 -39.02 30.46
N GLU A 424 -25.84 -39.89 31.42
CA GLU A 424 -26.32 -41.24 31.16
C GLU A 424 -27.70 -41.23 30.47
N GLN A 425 -28.62 -40.36 30.90
CA GLN A 425 -29.89 -40.14 30.23
C GLN A 425 -29.75 -39.70 28.78
N ALA A 426 -28.78 -38.78 28.51
CA ALA A 426 -28.50 -38.33 27.15
C ALA A 426 -28.00 -39.48 26.25
N ILE A 427 -27.14 -40.37 26.81
CA ILE A 427 -26.63 -41.55 26.11
C ILE A 427 -27.79 -42.52 25.81
N GLN A 428 -28.68 -42.76 26.76
CA GLN A 428 -29.82 -43.65 26.55
C GLN A 428 -30.82 -43.09 25.50
N ALA A 429 -31.07 -41.77 25.54
CA ALA A 429 -31.86 -41.09 24.52
C ALA A 429 -31.25 -41.23 23.12
N ALA A 430 -29.94 -41.03 23.00
CA ALA A 430 -29.25 -41.22 21.75
C ALA A 430 -29.31 -42.67 21.22
N LYS A 431 -29.11 -43.65 22.10
CA LYS A 431 -29.24 -45.07 21.75
C LYS A 431 -30.67 -45.42 21.28
N ALA A 432 -31.69 -44.91 21.93
CA ALA A 432 -33.08 -45.15 21.56
C ALA A 432 -33.43 -44.51 20.20
N ALA A 433 -32.88 -43.38 19.87
CA ALA A 433 -33.10 -42.67 18.60
C ALA A 433 -32.30 -43.25 17.43
N PHE A 434 -31.22 -44.00 17.66
CA PHE A 434 -30.32 -44.49 16.62
C PHE A 434 -30.96 -45.44 15.57
N PRO A 435 -31.92 -46.32 15.91
CA PRO A 435 -32.54 -47.20 14.93
C PRO A 435 -33.52 -46.51 13.95
N GLY A 436 -33.86 -45.26 14.17
CA GLY A 436 -34.71 -44.43 13.31
C GLY A 436 -33.93 -43.56 12.37
#